data_ce149f89d9b079d317ac36f6594610bb
#
_entry.id   ce149f89d9b079d317ac36f6594610bb
#
_cell.length_a   1.000
_cell.length_b   1.000
_cell.length_c   1.000
_cell.angle_alpha   90.00
_cell.angle_beta   90.00
_cell.angle_gamma   90.00
#
_symmetry.space_group_name_H-M   'P 1'
#
loop_
_entity.id
_entity.type
_entity.pdbx_description
1 polymer ?
#
loop_
_entity_poly.entity_id
_entity_poly.type
_entity_poly.pdbx_seq_one_letter_code
_entity_poly.pdbx_strand_id
1 'polypeptide(L)'
;MFCIIGWRTNRTTEDLGKRRMQKQSSTSLQSPAYSFGEFFAALISAFDRQGLRLCVLRNYECFPSSNAGRDVDLLILASELPRAYLALQSISGIRVIGYTERRYVASFFLSGIISESKARALQIDFDLSLTWKGLPFLSEKEVLEAAIPRPAGNLIFYTPCPVHEAVISLLASLLVGGWLKEKYLPKVQQVFADDRLAVIASLSPTLGLKVATQLVDSVIGCDRRKVLGCVRSLRWSLVLRNFLRRPEHSIGAVFKHYASELRFRYSLEILQTVRIAGTDVCDRRTVVESLISILQCSAVLVEARSFGSMSGLSSQLPAEDSRADPHAQSYRGLFGSVATVLRWLLQEWKSQFLGNRNLTLRISESNFCDLLIDPRRYGYAGPMWIARFAGRLFPPAILWVLLESVLEKANSRKLELSSAETLRQREGYLSFVRRGNNYIILDSGKAVESIIEDAYLAIIDTLAQRTDCKLKTRF
;
A
#
# COMPACT_ATOMS: atom_id res chain seq x y z
N MET A 1 9.26 29.94 -17.14
CA MET A 1 8.47 30.75 -16.22
C MET A 1 8.16 29.83 -15.01
N PHE A 2 9.06 29.83 -14.02
CA PHE A 2 8.99 28.95 -12.85
C PHE A 2 8.20 29.66 -11.75
N CYS A 3 6.98 29.19 -11.47
CA CYS A 3 6.26 29.60 -10.26
C CYS A 3 6.89 28.89 -9.06
N ILE A 4 7.59 29.64 -8.25
CA ILE A 4 8.05 29.26 -6.90
C ILE A 4 6.78 29.18 -6.03
N ILE A 5 6.30 27.96 -5.77
CA ILE A 5 5.23 27.73 -4.79
C ILE A 5 5.84 27.91 -3.39
N GLY A 6 5.60 29.09 -2.81
CA GLY A 6 5.98 29.39 -1.45
C GLY A 6 5.24 28.47 -0.45
N TRP A 7 5.99 27.70 0.30
CA TRP A 7 5.50 26.95 1.45
C TRP A 7 5.07 27.94 2.55
N ARG A 8 3.77 28.23 2.63
CA ARG A 8 3.18 28.81 3.84
C ARG A 8 3.21 27.71 4.91
N THR A 9 4.12 27.85 5.85
CA THR A 9 4.08 27.11 7.11
C THR A 9 2.86 27.55 7.91
N ASN A 10 1.84 26.70 7.94
CA ASN A 10 0.73 26.86 8.86
C ASN A 10 1.25 26.62 10.30
N ARG A 11 1.27 27.66 11.12
CA ARG A 11 1.72 27.67 12.53
C ARG A 11 0.83 26.87 13.50
N THR A 12 -0.07 26.01 13.02
CA THR A 12 -0.93 25.17 13.87
C THR A 12 -0.44 23.74 14.05
N THR A 13 0.71 23.36 13.45
CA THR A 13 1.31 22.02 13.62
C THR A 13 2.43 21.96 14.66
N GLU A 14 2.78 23.08 15.29
CA GLU A 14 3.89 23.13 16.27
C GLU A 14 3.58 22.49 17.63
N ASP A 15 2.31 22.31 17.98
CA ASP A 15 1.94 21.74 19.31
C ASP A 15 1.73 20.21 19.32
N LEU A 16 1.65 19.56 18.14
CA LEU A 16 1.52 18.09 18.05
C LEU A 16 2.87 17.35 17.95
N GLY A 17 3.97 18.07 17.74
CA GLY A 17 5.31 17.50 17.46
C GLY A 17 6.19 17.18 18.65
N LYS A 18 5.84 17.57 19.88
CA LYS A 18 6.72 17.43 21.07
C LYS A 18 6.36 16.27 22.00
N ARG A 19 5.62 15.28 21.57
CA ARG A 19 5.56 14.04 22.34
C ARG A 19 6.82 13.22 22.05
N ARG A 20 7.89 13.47 22.83
CA ARG A 20 8.94 12.50 23.09
C ARG A 20 8.25 11.16 23.36
N MET A 21 8.43 10.15 22.50
CA MET A 21 8.24 8.78 22.93
C MET A 21 9.33 8.47 23.95
N GLN A 22 9.09 8.94 25.18
CA GLN A 22 9.84 8.52 26.35
C GLN A 22 9.52 7.06 26.54
N LYS A 23 10.58 6.23 26.63
CA LYS A 23 10.63 4.86 27.09
C LYS A 23 9.40 4.49 27.96
N GLN A 24 8.27 4.18 27.35
CA GLN A 24 7.27 3.37 28.03
C GLN A 24 7.84 1.95 28.00
N SER A 25 8.20 1.47 29.20
CA SER A 25 8.48 0.08 29.44
C SER A 25 7.51 -0.75 28.63
N SER A 26 8.05 -1.56 27.73
CA SER A 26 7.32 -2.54 26.93
C SER A 26 6.61 -3.53 27.88
N THR A 27 5.46 -3.17 28.38
CA THR A 27 4.44 -4.16 28.63
C THR A 27 4.21 -4.79 27.26
N SER A 28 4.57 -6.04 27.14
CA SER A 28 4.40 -6.86 25.93
C SER A 28 2.94 -6.81 25.52
N LEU A 29 2.58 -5.83 24.71
CA LEU A 29 1.36 -5.82 23.92
C LEU A 29 1.59 -6.85 22.81
N GLN A 30 1.52 -8.12 23.14
CA GLN A 30 1.14 -9.15 22.20
C GLN A 30 -0.28 -8.80 21.77
N SER A 31 -0.41 -7.98 20.74
CA SER A 31 -1.70 -7.78 20.09
C SER A 31 -2.15 -9.15 19.63
N PRO A 32 -3.36 -9.59 19.99
CA PRO A 32 -3.88 -10.88 19.52
C PRO A 32 -3.81 -10.86 17.99
N ALA A 33 -3.07 -11.79 17.44
CA ALA A 33 -3.00 -11.96 16.01
C ALA A 33 -4.19 -12.83 15.62
N TYR A 34 -5.12 -12.26 14.86
CA TYR A 34 -6.29 -12.97 14.36
C TYR A 34 -5.91 -13.92 13.24
N SER A 35 -6.44 -15.14 13.27
CA SER A 35 -6.62 -15.92 12.04
C SER A 35 -7.62 -15.21 11.12
N PHE A 36 -7.62 -15.56 9.83
CA PHE A 36 -8.58 -14.94 8.90
C PHE A 36 -10.03 -15.16 9.35
N GLY A 37 -10.38 -16.36 9.83
CA GLY A 37 -11.74 -16.67 10.28
C GLY A 37 -12.19 -15.85 11.48
N GLU A 38 -11.32 -15.69 12.49
CA GLU A 38 -11.61 -14.86 13.66
C GLU A 38 -11.74 -13.38 13.27
N PHE A 39 -10.87 -12.90 12.40
CA PHE A 39 -10.96 -11.55 11.87
C PHE A 39 -12.27 -11.34 11.09
N PHE A 40 -12.64 -12.27 10.20
CA PHE A 40 -13.85 -12.16 9.39
C PHE A 40 -15.11 -12.15 10.27
N ALA A 41 -15.15 -12.96 11.33
CA ALA A 41 -16.23 -12.95 12.32
C ALA A 41 -16.30 -11.61 13.07
N ALA A 42 -15.15 -11.07 13.49
CA ALA A 42 -15.08 -9.76 14.13
C ALA A 42 -15.52 -8.63 13.17
N LEU A 43 -15.16 -8.73 11.89
CA LEU A 43 -15.56 -7.79 10.85
C LEU A 43 -17.08 -7.77 10.65
N ILE A 44 -17.72 -8.95 10.48
CA ILE A 44 -19.19 -9.06 10.38
C ILE A 44 -19.84 -8.39 11.59
N SER A 45 -19.42 -8.78 12.81
CA SER A 45 -19.99 -8.23 14.04
C SER A 45 -19.78 -6.71 14.16
N ALA A 46 -18.66 -6.19 13.69
CA ALA A 46 -18.40 -4.76 13.70
C ALA A 46 -19.29 -4.01 12.70
N PHE A 47 -19.53 -4.58 11.52
CA PHE A 47 -20.43 -4.01 10.52
C PHE A 47 -21.87 -4.02 10.99
N ASP A 48 -22.34 -5.13 11.58
CA ASP A 48 -23.69 -5.25 12.14
C ASP A 48 -23.95 -4.19 13.23
N ARG A 49 -22.98 -3.97 14.12
CA ARG A 49 -23.08 -2.91 15.15
C ARG A 49 -23.23 -1.50 14.54
N GLN A 50 -22.68 -1.28 13.37
CA GLN A 50 -22.82 -0.02 12.63
C GLN A 50 -24.08 0.00 11.73
N GLY A 51 -24.87 -1.08 11.72
CA GLY A 51 -26.04 -1.24 10.84
C GLY A 51 -25.66 -1.28 9.37
N LEU A 52 -24.48 -1.79 9.05
CA LEU A 52 -24.00 -1.99 7.69
C LEU A 52 -24.11 -3.45 7.28
N ARG A 53 -24.51 -3.70 6.04
CA ARG A 53 -24.45 -5.04 5.46
C ARG A 53 -23.08 -5.30 4.88
N LEU A 54 -22.42 -6.37 5.30
CA LEU A 54 -21.17 -6.82 4.71
C LEU A 54 -21.48 -7.61 3.45
N CYS A 55 -21.38 -6.97 2.28
CA CYS A 55 -21.59 -7.61 0.98
C CYS A 55 -20.25 -7.91 0.33
N VAL A 56 -19.87 -9.20 0.27
CA VAL A 56 -18.62 -9.68 -0.34
C VAL A 56 -18.87 -9.96 -1.81
N LEU A 57 -18.10 -9.28 -2.70
CA LEU A 57 -18.33 -9.34 -4.14
C LEU A 57 -17.87 -10.64 -4.80
N ARG A 58 -16.77 -11.23 -4.31
CA ARG A 58 -16.12 -12.38 -4.97
C ARG A 58 -15.13 -13.10 -4.06
N ASN A 59 -14.68 -14.30 -4.46
CA ASN A 59 -13.67 -15.14 -3.79
C ASN A 59 -14.06 -15.52 -2.34
N TYR A 60 -15.33 -15.66 -2.06
CA TYR A 60 -15.86 -15.93 -0.73
C TYR A 60 -16.16 -17.42 -0.49
N GLU A 61 -15.87 -18.28 -1.45
CA GLU A 61 -16.24 -19.70 -1.43
C GLU A 61 -15.63 -20.46 -0.23
N CYS A 62 -14.44 -20.01 0.21
CA CYS A 62 -13.74 -20.60 1.36
C CYS A 62 -13.94 -19.84 2.67
N PHE A 63 -14.78 -18.78 2.69
CA PHE A 63 -15.02 -17.98 3.89
C PHE A 63 -15.91 -18.74 4.89
N PRO A 64 -15.65 -18.63 6.20
CA PRO A 64 -14.58 -17.91 6.89
C PRO A 64 -13.28 -18.70 7.07
N SER A 65 -13.18 -19.95 6.57
CA SER A 65 -12.07 -20.86 6.87
C SER A 65 -10.73 -20.33 6.35
N SER A 66 -10.72 -19.79 5.14
CA SER A 66 -9.51 -19.22 4.52
C SER A 66 -9.88 -18.10 3.55
N ASN A 67 -8.88 -17.26 3.22
CA ASN A 67 -8.97 -16.31 2.13
C ASN A 67 -8.07 -16.78 0.97
N ALA A 68 -8.69 -17.36 -0.05
CA ALA A 68 -7.99 -17.79 -1.27
C ALA A 68 -7.44 -16.61 -2.10
N GLY A 69 -7.96 -15.41 -1.85
CA GLY A 69 -7.47 -14.16 -2.41
C GLY A 69 -6.51 -13.46 -1.45
N ARG A 70 -5.84 -12.42 -1.96
CA ARG A 70 -4.97 -11.56 -1.15
C ARG A 70 -5.69 -10.34 -0.59
N ASP A 71 -6.90 -10.08 -1.05
CA ASP A 71 -7.76 -8.94 -0.75
C ASP A 71 -9.19 -9.42 -0.49
N VAL A 72 -9.94 -8.63 0.24
CA VAL A 72 -11.38 -8.83 0.46
C VAL A 72 -12.11 -7.69 -0.25
N ASP A 73 -12.84 -8.03 -1.30
CA ASP A 73 -13.63 -7.07 -2.09
C ASP A 73 -15.03 -6.93 -1.48
N LEU A 74 -15.37 -5.76 -1.00
CA LEU A 74 -16.67 -5.46 -0.38
C LEU A 74 -17.41 -4.38 -1.17
N LEU A 75 -18.72 -4.51 -1.30
CA LEU A 75 -19.57 -3.47 -1.87
C LEU A 75 -20.30 -2.73 -0.74
N ILE A 76 -20.18 -1.41 -0.75
CA ILE A 76 -20.96 -0.52 0.13
C ILE A 76 -21.40 0.73 -0.64
N LEU A 77 -22.39 1.45 -0.12
CA LEU A 77 -22.69 2.78 -0.65
C LEU A 77 -21.58 3.78 -0.25
N ALA A 78 -21.24 4.70 -1.13
CA ALA A 78 -20.19 5.70 -0.85
C ALA A 78 -20.47 6.54 0.41
N SER A 79 -21.74 6.78 0.75
CA SER A 79 -22.18 7.46 1.97
C SER A 79 -21.90 6.68 3.25
N GLU A 80 -21.68 5.36 3.15
CA GLU A 80 -21.45 4.48 4.29
C GLU A 80 -19.96 4.30 4.62
N LEU A 81 -19.07 4.80 3.78
CA LEU A 81 -17.62 4.64 3.95
C LEU A 81 -17.10 5.15 5.32
N PRO A 82 -17.58 6.30 5.88
CA PRO A 82 -17.16 6.71 7.23
C PRO A 82 -17.56 5.71 8.31
N ARG A 83 -18.77 5.13 8.20
CA ARG A 83 -19.27 4.10 9.15
C ARG A 83 -18.48 2.79 9.01
N ALA A 84 -18.13 2.39 7.79
CA ALA A 84 -17.27 1.24 7.54
C ALA A 84 -15.88 1.42 8.17
N TYR A 85 -15.31 2.62 8.09
CA TYR A 85 -14.05 2.94 8.78
C TYR A 85 -14.19 2.84 10.31
N LEU A 86 -15.25 3.37 10.90
CA LEU A 86 -15.53 3.23 12.34
C LEU A 86 -15.69 1.78 12.75
N ALA A 87 -16.33 0.96 11.90
CA ALA A 87 -16.43 -0.49 12.12
C ALA A 87 -15.04 -1.13 12.18
N LEU A 88 -14.16 -0.84 11.22
CA LEU A 88 -12.79 -1.35 11.22
C LEU A 88 -11.99 -0.93 12.46
N GLN A 89 -12.12 0.34 12.88
CA GLN A 89 -11.46 0.84 14.09
C GLN A 89 -11.96 0.18 15.39
N SER A 90 -13.20 -0.30 15.41
CA SER A 90 -13.80 -0.92 16.60
C SER A 90 -13.31 -2.36 16.86
N ILE A 91 -12.57 -2.96 15.91
CA ILE A 91 -12.02 -4.31 16.05
C ILE A 91 -10.74 -4.22 16.89
N SER A 92 -10.78 -4.77 18.10
CA SER A 92 -9.63 -4.77 19.01
C SER A 92 -8.44 -5.50 18.38
N GLY A 93 -7.23 -4.96 18.53
CA GLY A 93 -6.00 -5.57 17.98
C GLY A 93 -5.77 -5.36 16.48
N ILE A 94 -6.75 -4.88 15.74
CA ILE A 94 -6.59 -4.49 14.33
C ILE A 94 -6.20 -3.02 14.23
N ARG A 95 -5.25 -2.71 13.36
CA ARG A 95 -4.84 -1.34 13.06
C ARG A 95 -4.92 -1.06 11.57
N VAL A 96 -5.50 0.07 11.21
CA VAL A 96 -5.51 0.56 9.83
C VAL A 96 -4.16 1.25 9.55
N ILE A 97 -3.28 0.56 8.84
CA ILE A 97 -1.90 1.01 8.57
C ILE A 97 -1.74 1.76 7.26
N GLY A 98 -2.77 1.76 6.43
CA GLY A 98 -2.77 2.48 5.17
C GLY A 98 -4.16 2.69 4.63
N TYR A 99 -4.31 3.74 3.85
CA TYR A 99 -5.54 4.08 3.16
C TYR A 99 -5.22 4.70 1.81
N THR A 100 -5.84 4.18 0.77
CA THR A 100 -5.83 4.78 -0.56
C THR A 100 -7.25 4.88 -1.07
N GLU A 101 -7.57 5.99 -1.71
CA GLU A 101 -8.87 6.21 -2.30
C GLU A 101 -8.71 6.55 -3.77
N ARG A 102 -9.26 5.70 -4.60
CA ARG A 102 -9.61 6.04 -5.97
C ARG A 102 -11.10 6.34 -5.96
N ARG A 103 -11.58 7.10 -6.91
CA ARG A 103 -12.96 7.56 -6.91
C ARG A 103 -14.02 6.51 -6.56
N TYR A 104 -13.79 5.26 -6.96
CA TYR A 104 -14.78 4.19 -6.86
C TYR A 104 -14.34 3.03 -5.97
N VAL A 105 -13.12 3.07 -5.46
CA VAL A 105 -12.58 2.05 -4.57
C VAL A 105 -11.81 2.75 -3.44
N ALA A 106 -12.15 2.39 -2.22
CA ALA A 106 -11.42 2.78 -1.02
C ALA A 106 -10.72 1.54 -0.45
N SER A 107 -9.39 1.52 -0.52
CA SER A 107 -8.58 0.41 -0.02
C SER A 107 -8.05 0.72 1.36
N PHE A 108 -8.31 -0.16 2.32
CA PHE A 108 -7.78 -0.13 3.67
C PHE A 108 -6.77 -1.27 3.85
N PHE A 109 -5.62 -0.94 4.40
CA PHE A 109 -4.58 -1.91 4.74
C PHE A 109 -4.59 -2.11 6.25
N LEU A 110 -4.79 -3.35 6.68
CA LEU A 110 -4.96 -3.71 8.08
C LEU A 110 -3.78 -4.54 8.56
N SER A 111 -3.32 -4.30 9.79
CA SER A 111 -2.39 -5.17 10.50
C SER A 111 -3.07 -5.88 11.66
N GLY A 112 -2.43 -6.91 12.21
CA GLY A 112 -2.98 -7.71 13.31
C GLY A 112 -3.64 -9.01 12.85
N ILE A 113 -3.51 -9.36 11.56
CA ILE A 113 -4.06 -10.58 10.94
C ILE A 113 -2.89 -11.43 10.46
N ILE A 114 -2.84 -12.70 10.85
CA ILE A 114 -1.86 -13.67 10.34
C ILE A 114 -2.51 -14.40 9.17
N SER A 115 -1.92 -14.25 7.98
CA SER A 115 -2.29 -15.05 6.81
C SER A 115 -1.54 -16.38 6.80
N GLU A 116 -2.02 -17.34 6.02
CA GLU A 116 -1.35 -18.63 5.79
C GLU A 116 0.09 -18.44 5.23
N SER A 117 0.35 -17.34 4.54
CA SER A 117 1.68 -16.98 4.01
C SER A 117 2.58 -16.26 5.02
N LYS A 118 2.25 -16.26 6.32
CA LYS A 118 2.94 -15.51 7.39
C LYS A 118 2.92 -13.98 7.23
N ALA A 119 2.25 -13.44 6.23
CA ALA A 119 2.05 -12.00 6.11
C ALA A 119 1.13 -11.52 7.24
N ARG A 120 1.50 -10.42 7.91
CA ARG A 120 0.78 -9.87 9.05
C ARG A 120 -0.11 -8.68 8.66
N ALA A 121 -0.57 -8.67 7.41
CA ALA A 121 -1.44 -7.60 6.91
C ALA A 121 -2.45 -8.13 5.88
N LEU A 122 -3.60 -7.46 5.81
CA LEU A 122 -4.69 -7.75 4.88
C LEU A 122 -5.17 -6.47 4.21
N GLN A 123 -5.54 -6.55 2.93
CA GLN A 123 -6.23 -5.46 2.22
C GLN A 123 -7.72 -5.73 2.19
N ILE A 124 -8.50 -4.67 2.47
CA ILE A 124 -9.93 -4.63 2.22
C ILE A 124 -10.20 -3.54 1.21
N ASP A 125 -10.84 -3.90 0.11
CA ASP A 125 -11.28 -2.98 -0.93
C ASP A 125 -12.79 -2.76 -0.81
N PHE A 126 -13.17 -1.52 -0.57
CA PHE A 126 -14.56 -1.11 -0.65
C PHE A 126 -14.84 -0.57 -2.05
N ASP A 127 -15.56 -1.33 -2.86
CA ASP A 127 -16.13 -0.84 -4.10
C ASP A 127 -17.30 0.09 -3.76
N LEU A 128 -17.13 1.37 -4.07
CA LEU A 128 -18.09 2.44 -3.77
C LEU A 128 -19.04 2.69 -4.94
N SER A 129 -18.71 2.14 -6.10
CA SER A 129 -19.52 2.30 -7.32
C SER A 129 -19.11 1.31 -8.40
N LEU A 130 -20.09 0.70 -9.04
CA LEU A 130 -19.91 -0.24 -10.13
C LEU A 130 -19.85 0.50 -11.49
N THR A 131 -18.70 1.15 -11.75
CA THR A 131 -18.53 2.06 -12.89
C THR A 131 -17.33 1.71 -13.75
N TRP A 132 -17.39 2.14 -15.00
CA TRP A 132 -16.25 2.21 -15.90
C TRP A 132 -15.99 3.65 -16.29
N LYS A 133 -14.82 4.19 -15.93
CA LYS A 133 -14.43 5.59 -16.16
C LYS A 133 -15.47 6.60 -15.67
N GLY A 134 -16.17 6.30 -14.60
CA GLY A 134 -17.20 7.13 -14.01
C GLY A 134 -18.61 6.87 -14.53
N LEU A 135 -18.76 6.06 -15.53
CA LEU A 135 -20.06 5.71 -16.09
C LEU A 135 -20.58 4.42 -15.44
N PRO A 136 -21.73 4.44 -14.77
CA PRO A 136 -22.26 3.26 -14.11
C PRO A 136 -22.64 2.18 -15.12
N PHE A 137 -22.26 0.95 -14.83
CA PHE A 137 -22.70 -0.21 -15.61
C PHE A 137 -23.69 -1.08 -14.84
N LEU A 138 -23.78 -0.93 -13.52
CA LEU A 138 -24.75 -1.57 -12.65
C LEU A 138 -25.00 -0.64 -11.44
N SER A 139 -26.21 -0.73 -10.86
CA SER A 139 -26.58 0.06 -9.67
C SER A 139 -26.12 -0.66 -8.39
N GLU A 140 -25.30 0.00 -7.59
CA GLU A 140 -24.83 -0.52 -6.30
C GLU A 140 -26.02 -0.82 -5.37
N LYS A 141 -27.02 0.07 -5.37
CA LYS A 141 -28.21 -0.05 -4.56
C LYS A 141 -29.02 -1.31 -4.93
N GLU A 142 -29.25 -1.55 -6.24
CA GLU A 142 -29.94 -2.75 -6.72
C GLU A 142 -29.20 -4.03 -6.33
N VAL A 143 -27.84 -4.02 -6.43
CA VAL A 143 -27.01 -5.16 -6.04
C VAL A 143 -27.12 -5.45 -4.54
N LEU A 144 -27.07 -4.40 -3.69
CA LEU A 144 -27.18 -4.53 -2.24
C LEU A 144 -28.58 -4.95 -1.79
N GLU A 145 -29.64 -4.45 -2.45
CA GLU A 145 -31.03 -4.83 -2.17
C GLU A 145 -31.32 -6.29 -2.54
N ALA A 146 -30.74 -6.77 -3.65
CA ALA A 146 -30.87 -8.14 -4.12
C ALA A 146 -29.81 -9.11 -3.54
N ALA A 147 -28.99 -8.63 -2.60
CA ALA A 147 -27.94 -9.45 -2.00
C ALA A 147 -28.52 -10.61 -1.19
N ILE A 148 -27.89 -11.78 -1.33
CA ILE A 148 -28.35 -13.01 -0.65
C ILE A 148 -27.49 -13.30 0.58
N PRO A 149 -28.11 -13.76 1.68
CA PRO A 149 -27.39 -14.10 2.90
C PRO A 149 -26.58 -15.39 2.72
N ARG A 150 -25.39 -15.42 3.32
CA ARG A 150 -24.50 -16.57 3.40
C ARG A 150 -24.11 -16.83 4.85
N PRO A 151 -24.20 -18.08 5.32
CA PRO A 151 -23.77 -18.42 6.67
C PRO A 151 -22.24 -18.42 6.78
N ALA A 152 -21.72 -17.92 7.90
CA ALA A 152 -20.32 -17.97 8.31
C ALA A 152 -20.26 -18.40 9.78
N GLY A 153 -20.37 -19.68 10.05
CA GLY A 153 -20.62 -20.20 11.40
C GLY A 153 -21.98 -19.71 11.92
N ASN A 154 -21.96 -18.99 13.05
CA ASN A 154 -23.16 -18.38 13.66
C ASN A 154 -23.49 -16.98 13.13
N LEU A 155 -22.71 -16.47 12.17
CA LEU A 155 -22.88 -15.15 11.61
C LEU A 155 -23.34 -15.22 10.16
N ILE A 156 -23.84 -14.11 9.64
CA ILE A 156 -24.33 -14.01 8.27
C ILE A 156 -23.61 -12.85 7.58
N PHE A 157 -23.03 -13.09 6.41
CA PHE A 157 -22.60 -12.05 5.48
C PHE A 157 -23.44 -12.12 4.21
N TYR A 158 -23.30 -11.14 3.33
CA TYR A 158 -24.09 -11.07 2.11
C TYR A 158 -23.20 -11.19 0.88
N THR A 159 -23.75 -11.71 -0.21
CA THR A 159 -23.13 -11.75 -1.52
C THR A 159 -24.11 -11.25 -2.57
N PRO A 160 -23.66 -10.71 -3.71
CA PRO A 160 -24.57 -10.41 -4.81
C PRO A 160 -25.37 -11.66 -5.20
N CYS A 161 -26.59 -11.49 -5.71
CA CYS A 161 -27.30 -12.60 -6.33
C CYS A 161 -26.50 -13.14 -7.52
N PRO A 162 -26.70 -14.40 -7.96
CA PRO A 162 -25.86 -15.02 -9.00
C PRO A 162 -25.80 -14.20 -10.29
N VAL A 163 -26.89 -13.59 -10.72
CA VAL A 163 -26.94 -12.74 -11.91
C VAL A 163 -26.03 -11.51 -11.76
N HIS A 164 -26.15 -10.79 -10.65
CA HIS A 164 -25.32 -9.61 -10.39
C HIS A 164 -23.83 -9.96 -10.26
N GLU A 165 -23.51 -11.05 -9.54
CA GLU A 165 -22.13 -11.52 -9.41
C GLU A 165 -21.50 -11.86 -10.77
N ALA A 166 -22.24 -12.59 -11.63
CA ALA A 166 -21.77 -12.94 -12.96
C ALA A 166 -21.57 -11.70 -13.85
N VAL A 167 -22.50 -10.75 -13.81
CA VAL A 167 -22.42 -9.48 -14.55
C VAL A 167 -21.22 -8.64 -14.06
N ILE A 168 -21.03 -8.49 -12.75
CA ILE A 168 -19.90 -7.74 -12.19
C ILE A 168 -18.58 -8.38 -12.61
N SER A 169 -18.45 -9.70 -12.45
CA SER A 169 -17.23 -10.44 -12.77
C SER A 169 -16.85 -10.33 -14.25
N LEU A 170 -17.83 -10.37 -15.14
CA LEU A 170 -17.64 -10.25 -16.58
C LEU A 170 -17.33 -8.80 -16.99
N LEU A 171 -18.19 -7.84 -16.63
CA LEU A 171 -18.07 -6.46 -17.09
C LEU A 171 -16.85 -5.75 -16.50
N ALA A 172 -16.51 -5.97 -15.24
CA ALA A 172 -15.29 -5.41 -14.67
C ALA A 172 -14.05 -5.86 -15.45
N SER A 173 -13.99 -7.13 -15.85
CA SER A 173 -12.87 -7.65 -16.66
C SER A 173 -12.85 -7.07 -18.06
N LEU A 174 -13.98 -7.08 -18.78
CA LEU A 174 -14.07 -6.64 -20.17
C LEU A 174 -13.91 -5.13 -20.32
N LEU A 175 -14.54 -4.34 -19.46
CA LEU A 175 -14.52 -2.88 -19.56
C LEU A 175 -13.15 -2.30 -19.14
N VAL A 176 -12.57 -2.78 -18.03
CA VAL A 176 -11.29 -2.27 -17.53
C VAL A 176 -10.12 -2.88 -18.26
N GLY A 177 -10.00 -4.20 -18.25
CA GLY A 177 -8.87 -4.92 -18.83
C GLY A 177 -8.97 -5.15 -20.34
N GLY A 178 -10.17 -5.24 -20.87
CA GLY A 178 -10.41 -5.68 -22.27
C GLY A 178 -10.10 -7.17 -22.48
N TRP A 179 -10.07 -7.97 -21.41
CA TRP A 179 -9.75 -9.39 -21.41
C TRP A 179 -10.65 -10.17 -20.46
N LEU A 180 -10.74 -11.47 -20.64
CA LEU A 180 -11.53 -12.37 -19.80
C LEU A 180 -10.65 -13.00 -18.72
N LYS A 181 -11.10 -12.92 -17.47
CA LYS A 181 -10.50 -13.70 -16.37
C LYS A 181 -11.04 -15.14 -16.44
N GLU A 182 -10.22 -16.06 -16.89
CA GLU A 182 -10.60 -17.46 -17.13
C GLU A 182 -11.19 -18.14 -15.89
N LYS A 183 -10.70 -17.82 -14.70
CA LYS A 183 -11.18 -18.40 -13.45
C LYS A 183 -12.69 -18.16 -13.17
N TYR A 184 -13.26 -17.08 -13.68
CA TYR A 184 -14.69 -16.78 -13.46
C TYR A 184 -15.59 -17.24 -14.61
N LEU A 185 -15.01 -17.57 -15.77
CA LEU A 185 -15.78 -17.84 -16.98
C LEU A 185 -16.76 -19.02 -16.83
N PRO A 186 -16.41 -20.17 -16.24
CA PRO A 186 -17.35 -21.29 -16.09
C PRO A 186 -18.60 -20.91 -15.28
N LYS A 187 -18.41 -20.22 -14.14
CA LYS A 187 -19.51 -19.77 -13.27
C LYS A 187 -20.40 -18.75 -14.01
N VAL A 188 -19.77 -17.80 -14.74
CA VAL A 188 -20.50 -16.81 -15.54
C VAL A 188 -21.32 -17.47 -16.64
N GLN A 189 -20.76 -18.45 -17.36
CA GLN A 189 -21.44 -19.19 -18.43
C GLN A 189 -22.65 -19.95 -17.91
N GLN A 190 -22.48 -20.64 -16.78
CA GLN A 190 -23.58 -21.36 -16.15
C GLN A 190 -24.73 -20.43 -15.80
N VAL A 191 -24.47 -19.33 -15.08
CA VAL A 191 -25.53 -18.36 -14.70
C VAL A 191 -26.19 -17.73 -15.91
N PHE A 192 -25.42 -17.44 -16.97
CA PHE A 192 -25.96 -16.84 -18.20
C PHE A 192 -26.85 -17.83 -18.96
N ALA A 193 -26.57 -19.13 -18.90
CA ALA A 193 -27.41 -20.16 -19.48
C ALA A 193 -28.68 -20.41 -18.68
N ASP A 194 -28.55 -20.48 -17.35
CA ASP A 194 -29.67 -20.79 -16.45
C ASP A 194 -30.68 -19.64 -16.36
N ASP A 195 -30.19 -18.38 -16.27
CA ASP A 195 -30.99 -17.18 -16.04
C ASP A 195 -30.89 -16.15 -17.19
N ARG A 196 -30.84 -16.61 -18.45
CA ARG A 196 -30.60 -15.78 -19.62
C ARG A 196 -31.44 -14.50 -19.68
N LEU A 197 -32.73 -14.60 -19.39
CA LEU A 197 -33.65 -13.44 -19.42
C LEU A 197 -33.34 -12.43 -18.32
N ALA A 198 -33.07 -12.89 -17.11
CA ALA A 198 -32.70 -12.02 -15.98
C ALA A 198 -31.38 -11.29 -16.24
N VAL A 199 -30.39 -11.98 -16.82
CA VAL A 199 -29.10 -11.36 -17.21
C VAL A 199 -29.31 -10.28 -18.27
N ILE A 200 -30.11 -10.57 -19.32
CA ILE A 200 -30.44 -9.57 -20.35
C ILE A 200 -31.18 -8.39 -19.76
N ALA A 201 -32.13 -8.63 -18.85
CA ALA A 201 -32.88 -7.57 -18.16
C ALA A 201 -31.94 -6.68 -17.31
N SER A 202 -30.99 -7.25 -16.61
CA SER A 202 -29.98 -6.53 -15.81
C SER A 202 -29.05 -5.68 -16.70
N LEU A 203 -28.65 -6.16 -17.88
CA LEU A 203 -27.71 -5.49 -18.78
C LEU A 203 -28.38 -4.47 -19.71
N SER A 204 -29.65 -4.69 -20.09
CA SER A 204 -30.34 -3.87 -21.08
C SER A 204 -30.46 -2.39 -20.74
N PRO A 205 -30.65 -1.99 -19.47
CA PRO A 205 -30.70 -0.57 -19.11
C PRO A 205 -29.43 0.18 -19.50
N THR A 206 -28.27 -0.43 -19.33
CA THR A 206 -26.97 0.22 -19.54
C THR A 206 -26.36 -0.05 -20.89
N LEU A 207 -26.55 -1.23 -21.47
CA LEU A 207 -25.94 -1.63 -22.74
C LEU A 207 -26.90 -1.61 -23.92
N GLY A 208 -28.21 -1.63 -23.67
CA GLY A 208 -29.26 -1.83 -24.66
C GLY A 208 -29.50 -3.28 -25.02
N LEU A 209 -30.72 -3.59 -25.36
CA LEU A 209 -31.18 -4.95 -25.61
C LEU A 209 -30.30 -5.69 -26.62
N LYS A 210 -30.02 -5.08 -27.79
CA LYS A 210 -29.20 -5.71 -28.84
C LYS A 210 -27.80 -6.10 -28.35
N VAL A 211 -27.10 -5.18 -27.69
CA VAL A 211 -25.72 -5.44 -27.23
C VAL A 211 -25.73 -6.41 -26.04
N ALA A 212 -26.71 -6.30 -25.14
CA ALA A 212 -26.89 -7.23 -24.02
C ALA A 212 -27.14 -8.66 -24.53
N THR A 213 -28.07 -8.84 -25.44
CA THR A 213 -28.37 -10.16 -26.03
C THR A 213 -27.16 -10.74 -26.76
N GLN A 214 -26.48 -9.95 -27.59
CA GLN A 214 -25.27 -10.39 -28.30
C GLN A 214 -24.17 -10.83 -27.36
N LEU A 215 -23.93 -10.10 -26.22
CA LEU A 215 -22.96 -10.47 -25.22
C LEU A 215 -23.33 -11.79 -24.54
N VAL A 216 -24.58 -11.91 -24.09
CA VAL A 216 -25.10 -13.10 -23.42
C VAL A 216 -24.97 -14.34 -24.32
N ASP A 217 -25.42 -14.25 -25.55
CA ASP A 217 -25.34 -15.36 -26.51
C ASP A 217 -23.89 -15.74 -26.85
N SER A 218 -22.97 -14.75 -26.91
CA SER A 218 -21.54 -15.00 -27.12
C SER A 218 -20.90 -15.72 -25.91
N VAL A 219 -21.32 -15.39 -24.70
CA VAL A 219 -20.82 -16.03 -23.45
C VAL A 219 -21.35 -17.47 -23.35
N ILE A 220 -22.64 -17.67 -23.58
CA ILE A 220 -23.26 -19.02 -23.57
C ILE A 220 -22.64 -19.90 -24.64
N GLY A 221 -22.41 -19.37 -25.83
CA GLY A 221 -21.78 -20.09 -26.95
C GLY A 221 -20.29 -20.37 -26.75
N CYS A 222 -19.70 -20.05 -25.62
CA CYS A 222 -18.27 -20.23 -25.32
C CYS A 222 -17.32 -19.61 -26.35
N ASP A 223 -17.78 -18.63 -27.12
CA ASP A 223 -17.00 -18.00 -28.18
C ASP A 223 -16.19 -16.82 -27.64
N ARG A 224 -15.00 -17.14 -27.15
CA ARG A 224 -14.07 -16.12 -26.58
C ARG A 224 -13.78 -14.99 -27.57
N ARG A 225 -13.66 -15.29 -28.88
CA ARG A 225 -13.36 -14.26 -29.88
C ARG A 225 -14.53 -13.29 -30.05
N LYS A 226 -15.75 -13.81 -30.06
CA LYS A 226 -16.97 -12.98 -30.14
C LYS A 226 -17.13 -12.15 -28.85
N VAL A 227 -16.93 -12.74 -27.67
CA VAL A 227 -16.99 -11.98 -26.39
C VAL A 227 -15.99 -10.83 -26.39
N LEU A 228 -14.73 -11.07 -26.77
CA LEU A 228 -13.72 -10.02 -26.85
C LEU A 228 -14.04 -9.02 -27.98
N GLY A 229 -14.63 -9.45 -29.08
CA GLY A 229 -15.12 -8.59 -30.17
C GLY A 229 -16.23 -7.63 -29.73
N CYS A 230 -17.01 -8.02 -28.70
CA CYS A 230 -18.06 -7.15 -28.14
C CYS A 230 -17.51 -5.99 -27.30
N VAL A 231 -16.25 -6.02 -26.82
CA VAL A 231 -15.70 -5.02 -25.88
C VAL A 231 -15.87 -3.58 -26.41
N ARG A 232 -15.61 -3.35 -27.68
CA ARG A 232 -15.77 -2.03 -28.30
C ARG A 232 -17.23 -1.58 -28.30
N SER A 233 -18.13 -2.46 -28.67
CA SER A 233 -19.59 -2.21 -28.68
C SER A 233 -20.11 -1.96 -27.26
N LEU A 234 -19.65 -2.73 -26.28
CA LEU A 234 -19.98 -2.54 -24.86
C LEU A 234 -19.58 -1.14 -24.38
N ARG A 235 -18.33 -0.74 -24.62
CA ARG A 235 -17.83 0.57 -24.23
C ARG A 235 -18.59 1.71 -24.89
N TRP A 236 -18.85 1.61 -26.19
CA TRP A 236 -19.60 2.62 -26.92
C TRP A 236 -21.06 2.69 -26.46
N SER A 237 -21.71 1.55 -26.27
CA SER A 237 -23.09 1.50 -25.81
C SER A 237 -23.25 2.10 -24.41
N LEU A 238 -22.31 1.76 -23.50
CA LEU A 238 -22.27 2.31 -22.14
C LEU A 238 -22.11 3.84 -22.18
N VAL A 239 -21.16 4.34 -22.97
CA VAL A 239 -20.95 5.80 -23.14
C VAL A 239 -22.21 6.44 -23.68
N LEU A 240 -22.68 6.00 -24.85
CA LEU A 240 -23.82 6.62 -25.54
C LEU A 240 -25.06 6.68 -24.65
N ARG A 241 -25.41 5.58 -23.96
CA ARG A 241 -26.61 5.54 -23.13
C ARG A 241 -26.52 6.39 -21.88
N ASN A 242 -25.36 6.43 -21.22
CA ASN A 242 -25.16 7.32 -20.09
C ASN A 242 -25.27 8.79 -20.50
N PHE A 243 -24.65 9.16 -21.64
CA PHE A 243 -24.70 10.53 -22.15
C PHE A 243 -26.09 10.93 -22.64
N LEU A 244 -26.82 10.03 -23.29
CA LEU A 244 -28.21 10.34 -23.73
C LEU A 244 -29.18 10.50 -22.55
N ARG A 245 -28.97 9.73 -21.45
CA ARG A 245 -29.85 9.79 -20.29
C ARG A 245 -29.57 10.99 -19.36
N ARG A 246 -28.30 11.27 -19.11
CA ARG A 246 -27.86 12.32 -18.15
C ARG A 246 -26.54 12.93 -18.61
N PRO A 247 -26.55 13.81 -19.62
CA PRO A 247 -25.33 14.32 -20.26
C PRO A 247 -24.42 15.06 -19.28
N GLU A 248 -24.98 15.99 -18.49
CA GLU A 248 -24.20 16.78 -17.53
C GLU A 248 -23.55 15.92 -16.45
N HIS A 249 -24.32 14.97 -15.91
CA HIS A 249 -23.81 14.03 -14.92
C HIS A 249 -22.68 13.17 -15.48
N SER A 250 -22.83 12.68 -16.72
CA SER A 250 -21.84 11.83 -17.39
C SER A 250 -20.53 12.57 -17.67
N ILE A 251 -20.61 13.82 -18.17
CA ILE A 251 -19.43 14.67 -18.37
C ILE A 251 -18.71 14.90 -17.03
N GLY A 252 -19.45 15.34 -16.01
CA GLY A 252 -18.90 15.56 -14.67
C GLY A 252 -18.30 14.29 -14.05
N ALA A 253 -18.92 13.14 -14.26
CA ALA A 253 -18.45 11.86 -13.76
C ALA A 253 -17.14 11.42 -14.42
N VAL A 254 -17.04 11.51 -15.74
CA VAL A 254 -15.81 11.22 -16.50
C VAL A 254 -14.69 12.17 -16.12
N PHE A 255 -14.96 13.47 -16.06
CA PHE A 255 -13.97 14.46 -15.64
C PHE A 255 -13.44 14.17 -14.23
N LYS A 256 -14.33 13.95 -13.28
CA LYS A 256 -13.96 13.60 -11.89
C LYS A 256 -13.18 12.28 -11.81
N HIS A 257 -13.48 11.30 -12.68
CA HIS A 257 -12.68 10.07 -12.76
C HIS A 257 -11.24 10.38 -13.16
N TYR A 258 -11.01 11.08 -14.26
CA TYR A 258 -9.65 11.39 -14.71
C TYR A 258 -8.90 12.31 -13.74
N ALA A 259 -9.58 13.28 -13.14
CA ALA A 259 -9.00 14.15 -12.11
C ALA A 259 -8.57 13.34 -10.87
N SER A 260 -9.40 12.38 -10.43
CA SER A 260 -9.07 11.47 -9.31
C SER A 260 -7.88 10.58 -9.65
N GLU A 261 -7.85 9.99 -10.85
CA GLU A 261 -6.72 9.16 -11.30
C GLU A 261 -5.42 9.96 -11.41
N LEU A 262 -5.51 11.21 -11.90
CA LEU A 262 -4.37 12.12 -11.97
C LEU A 262 -3.86 12.47 -10.55
N ARG A 263 -4.78 12.85 -9.66
CA ARG A 263 -4.46 13.14 -8.26
C ARG A 263 -3.81 11.94 -7.58
N PHE A 264 -4.38 10.75 -7.77
CA PHE A 264 -3.82 9.50 -7.22
C PHE A 264 -2.41 9.24 -7.78
N ARG A 265 -2.21 9.41 -9.08
CA ARG A 265 -0.93 9.16 -9.75
C ARG A 265 0.19 10.08 -9.26
N TYR A 266 -0.14 11.32 -8.91
CA TYR A 266 0.84 12.32 -8.46
C TYR A 266 0.81 12.56 -6.94
N SER A 267 0.10 11.73 -6.19
CA SER A 267 0.12 11.81 -4.73
C SER A 267 1.45 11.32 -4.17
N LEU A 268 2.16 12.20 -3.47
CA LEU A 268 3.39 11.85 -2.75
C LEU A 268 3.15 10.97 -1.51
N GLU A 269 1.90 10.80 -1.13
CA GLU A 269 1.52 10.01 0.06
C GLU A 269 1.56 8.49 -0.17
N ILE A 270 1.68 8.08 -1.43
CA ILE A 270 1.66 6.66 -1.81
C ILE A 270 2.98 5.97 -1.42
N LEU A 271 4.09 6.68 -1.50
CA LEU A 271 5.40 6.14 -1.14
C LEU A 271 5.79 6.59 0.27
N GLN A 272 5.89 5.63 1.18
CA GLN A 272 6.30 5.83 2.55
C GLN A 272 7.68 5.20 2.77
N THR A 273 8.63 5.95 3.30
CA THR A 273 10.00 5.47 3.47
C THR A 273 10.35 5.33 4.94
N VAL A 274 10.74 4.13 5.34
CA VAL A 274 11.40 3.83 6.62
C VAL A 274 12.89 3.70 6.35
N ARG A 275 13.71 4.33 7.17
CA ARG A 275 15.16 4.29 7.05
C ARG A 275 15.77 3.60 8.26
N ILE A 276 16.56 2.56 8.00
CA ILE A 276 17.31 1.85 9.01
C ILE A 276 18.75 2.37 8.97
N ALA A 277 19.23 2.89 10.10
CA ALA A 277 20.55 3.46 10.26
C ALA A 277 21.29 2.76 11.40
N GLY A 278 22.59 2.84 11.42
CA GLY A 278 23.43 2.25 12.47
C GLY A 278 24.87 2.10 12.00
N THR A 279 25.76 1.76 12.91
CA THR A 279 27.16 1.45 12.59
C THR A 279 27.26 0.11 11.87
N ASP A 280 28.36 -0.15 11.17
CA ASP A 280 28.57 -1.39 10.40
C ASP A 280 28.64 -2.66 11.28
N VAL A 281 28.81 -2.49 12.58
CA VAL A 281 28.78 -3.58 13.55
C VAL A 281 27.38 -4.20 13.72
N CYS A 282 26.33 -3.47 13.30
CA CYS A 282 24.96 -3.92 13.38
C CYS A 282 24.57 -4.63 12.08
N ASP A 283 24.02 -5.82 12.18
CA ASP A 283 23.52 -6.58 11.02
C ASP A 283 22.20 -5.96 10.48
N ARG A 284 22.35 -4.77 9.85
CA ARG A 284 21.23 -4.01 9.28
C ARG A 284 20.53 -4.79 8.19
N ARG A 285 21.30 -5.56 7.40
CA ARG A 285 20.77 -6.29 6.25
C ARG A 285 19.79 -7.37 6.67
N THR A 286 20.15 -8.19 7.67
CA THR A 286 19.27 -9.23 8.20
C THR A 286 17.97 -8.64 8.77
N VAL A 287 18.05 -7.50 9.47
CA VAL A 287 16.85 -6.81 9.96
C VAL A 287 15.98 -6.31 8.82
N VAL A 288 16.55 -5.72 7.76
CA VAL A 288 15.82 -5.24 6.59
C VAL A 288 15.14 -6.39 5.85
N GLU A 289 15.87 -7.47 5.56
CA GLU A 289 15.34 -8.64 4.83
C GLU A 289 14.18 -9.31 5.60
N SER A 290 14.33 -9.43 6.92
CA SER A 290 13.28 -9.98 7.78
C SER A 290 12.05 -9.08 7.86
N LEU A 291 12.24 -7.77 8.00
CA LEU A 291 11.14 -6.81 8.00
C LEU A 291 10.38 -6.81 6.68
N ILE A 292 11.09 -6.92 5.54
CA ILE A 292 10.47 -7.05 4.23
C ILE A 292 9.61 -8.29 4.16
N SER A 293 10.15 -9.43 4.58
CA SER A 293 9.42 -10.71 4.59
C SER A 293 8.12 -10.65 5.41
N ILE A 294 8.16 -10.00 6.58
CA ILE A 294 7.00 -9.88 7.47
C ILE A 294 5.97 -8.85 6.96
N LEU A 295 6.46 -7.73 6.40
CA LEU A 295 5.61 -6.64 5.93
C LEU A 295 5.08 -6.86 4.51
N GLN A 296 5.70 -7.76 3.74
CA GLN A 296 5.28 -8.07 2.39
C GLN A 296 3.92 -8.78 2.44
N CYS A 297 2.87 -8.02 2.28
CA CYS A 297 1.52 -8.53 2.08
C CYS A 297 1.07 -8.21 0.66
N SER A 298 -0.03 -8.81 0.27
CA SER A 298 -0.54 -8.79 -1.11
C SER A 298 -0.72 -7.40 -1.71
N ALA A 299 -0.75 -6.36 -0.90
CA ALA A 299 -1.20 -5.06 -1.31
C ALA A 299 -0.26 -3.91 -0.91
N VAL A 300 0.53 -4.08 0.13
CA VAL A 300 1.62 -3.16 0.45
C VAL A 300 2.85 -3.70 -0.27
N LEU A 301 3.25 -3.03 -1.35
CA LEU A 301 4.51 -3.35 -1.99
C LEU A 301 5.64 -2.88 -1.07
N VAL A 302 6.40 -3.82 -0.53
CA VAL A 302 7.59 -3.49 0.26
C VAL A 302 8.81 -3.59 -0.64
N GLU A 303 9.52 -2.47 -0.79
CA GLU A 303 10.75 -2.41 -1.58
C GLU A 303 11.96 -2.25 -0.66
N ALA A 304 12.92 -3.18 -0.79
CA ALA A 304 14.26 -2.97 -0.25
C ALA A 304 15.01 -1.99 -1.14
N ARG A 305 15.73 -1.06 -0.54
CA ARG A 305 16.61 -0.19 -1.29
C ARG A 305 17.94 0.00 -0.60
N SER A 306 19.02 -0.24 -1.35
CA SER A 306 20.36 0.14 -0.96
C SER A 306 20.76 1.43 -1.69
N PHE A 307 21.30 2.38 -0.95
CA PHE A 307 21.77 3.65 -1.46
C PHE A 307 23.15 3.45 -2.08
N GLY A 308 23.33 3.87 -3.33
CA GLY A 308 24.62 3.76 -4.02
C GLY A 308 24.80 2.53 -4.91
N SER A 309 23.86 1.58 -4.92
CA SER A 309 23.87 0.48 -5.90
C SER A 309 23.52 0.99 -7.30
N MET A 310 24.38 0.68 -8.28
CA MET A 310 24.20 1.06 -9.68
C MET A 310 23.19 0.19 -10.44
N SER A 311 22.79 -0.94 -9.87
CA SER A 311 21.82 -1.86 -10.48
C SER A 311 20.41 -1.38 -10.22
N GLY A 312 19.74 -0.94 -11.30
CA GLY A 312 18.34 -0.56 -11.24
C GLY A 312 17.42 -1.73 -10.93
N LEU A 313 16.32 -1.44 -10.24
CA LEU A 313 15.08 -2.24 -10.14
C LEU A 313 15.19 -3.77 -10.06
N SER A 314 16.17 -4.31 -9.39
CA SER A 314 16.19 -5.71 -9.01
C SER A 314 15.62 -5.85 -7.60
N SER A 315 14.57 -6.66 -7.46
CA SER A 315 13.98 -7.03 -6.16
C SER A 315 14.94 -7.88 -5.30
N GLN A 316 16.13 -8.17 -5.79
CA GLN A 316 17.21 -8.82 -5.07
C GLN A 316 18.22 -7.75 -4.65
N LEU A 317 18.50 -7.68 -3.35
CA LEU A 317 19.62 -6.90 -2.83
C LEU A 317 20.89 -7.39 -3.55
N PRO A 318 21.68 -6.48 -4.18
CA PRO A 318 22.93 -6.90 -4.81
C PRO A 318 23.80 -7.57 -3.74
N ALA A 319 24.39 -8.70 -4.11
CA ALA A 319 25.41 -9.31 -3.28
C ALA A 319 26.45 -8.23 -2.94
N GLU A 320 26.74 -8.04 -1.67
CA GLU A 320 27.85 -7.19 -1.26
C GLU A 320 29.09 -7.69 -1.99
N ASP A 321 29.67 -6.82 -2.85
CA ASP A 321 31.09 -6.96 -3.14
C ASP A 321 31.78 -6.93 -1.78
N SER A 322 32.20 -8.11 -1.33
CA SER A 322 32.99 -8.29 -0.12
C SER A 322 34.36 -7.67 -0.33
N ARG A 323 34.38 -6.33 -0.35
CA ARG A 323 35.63 -5.59 -0.30
C ARG A 323 36.13 -5.66 1.12
N ALA A 324 37.30 -6.22 1.28
CA ALA A 324 37.97 -6.41 2.56
C ALA A 324 38.17 -5.09 3.35
N ASP A 325 38.08 -3.94 2.67
CA ASP A 325 38.19 -2.60 3.29
C ASP A 325 37.20 -1.61 2.66
N PRO A 326 36.13 -1.19 3.35
CA PRO A 326 35.19 -0.18 2.87
C PRO A 326 35.83 1.19 2.60
N HIS A 327 36.97 1.49 3.21
CA HIS A 327 37.69 2.75 3.06
C HIS A 327 38.75 2.73 1.95
N ALA A 328 38.96 1.60 1.28
CA ALA A 328 39.91 1.45 0.18
C ALA A 328 39.44 2.12 -1.14
N GLN A 329 38.26 2.75 -1.16
CA GLN A 329 37.77 3.45 -2.34
C GLN A 329 38.63 4.71 -2.62
N SER A 330 39.06 4.82 -3.86
CA SER A 330 39.70 6.05 -4.31
C SER A 330 38.74 7.23 -4.24
N TYR A 331 39.22 8.37 -3.75
CA TYR A 331 38.43 9.60 -3.75
C TYR A 331 38.03 10.02 -5.16
N ARG A 332 36.76 10.29 -5.33
CA ARG A 332 36.24 10.93 -6.54
C ARG A 332 36.62 12.40 -6.50
N GLY A 333 37.09 12.95 -7.59
CA GLY A 333 37.38 14.39 -7.67
C GLY A 333 36.14 15.23 -7.32
N LEU A 334 36.30 16.51 -7.06
CA LEU A 334 35.24 17.43 -6.65
C LEU A 334 33.98 17.32 -7.53
N PHE A 335 34.14 17.40 -8.84
CA PHE A 335 33.02 17.31 -9.80
C PHE A 335 32.34 15.94 -9.75
N GLY A 336 33.11 14.85 -9.66
CA GLY A 336 32.56 13.50 -9.54
C GLY A 336 31.74 13.28 -8.27
N SER A 337 32.19 13.87 -7.16
CA SER A 337 31.48 13.84 -5.88
C SER A 337 30.13 14.57 -5.95
N VAL A 338 30.12 15.79 -6.49
CA VAL A 338 28.92 16.60 -6.65
C VAL A 338 27.93 15.94 -7.62
N ALA A 339 28.42 15.46 -8.76
CA ALA A 339 27.61 14.76 -9.75
C ALA A 339 26.96 13.50 -9.15
N THR A 340 27.68 12.76 -8.31
CA THR A 340 27.14 11.58 -7.61
C THR A 340 25.97 11.96 -6.68
N VAL A 341 26.14 13.00 -5.86
CA VAL A 341 25.09 13.48 -4.95
C VAL A 341 23.85 13.93 -5.73
N LEU A 342 24.03 14.70 -6.80
CA LEU A 342 22.92 15.14 -7.67
C LEU A 342 22.22 13.97 -8.34
N ARG A 343 22.98 12.99 -8.84
CA ARG A 343 22.43 11.79 -9.44
C ARG A 343 21.57 11.01 -8.42
N TRP A 344 22.03 10.85 -7.19
CA TRP A 344 21.29 10.18 -6.12
C TRP A 344 20.02 10.93 -5.78
N LEU A 345 20.07 12.24 -5.66
CA LEU A 345 18.90 13.09 -5.42
C LEU A 345 17.87 12.94 -6.53
N LEU A 346 18.30 13.05 -7.80
CA LEU A 346 17.41 12.88 -8.95
C LEU A 346 16.80 11.46 -9.02
N GLN A 347 17.59 10.44 -8.71
CA GLN A 347 17.11 9.06 -8.69
C GLN A 347 16.07 8.84 -7.58
N GLU A 348 16.25 9.46 -6.42
CA GLU A 348 15.29 9.38 -5.32
C GLU A 348 13.97 10.07 -5.69
N TRP A 349 14.03 11.28 -6.24
CA TRP A 349 12.84 11.99 -6.72
C TRP A 349 12.16 11.26 -7.88
N LYS A 350 12.95 10.75 -8.84
CA LYS A 350 12.40 9.95 -9.94
C LYS A 350 11.62 8.75 -9.41
N SER A 351 12.13 8.06 -8.40
CA SER A 351 11.44 6.92 -7.82
C SER A 351 10.16 7.31 -7.03
N GLN A 352 10.13 8.50 -6.45
CA GLN A 352 8.92 9.05 -5.81
C GLN A 352 7.81 9.31 -6.84
N PHE A 353 8.14 9.89 -7.99
CA PHE A 353 7.15 10.26 -9.00
C PHE A 353 6.78 9.13 -9.97
N LEU A 354 7.71 8.23 -10.26
CA LEU A 354 7.53 7.15 -11.23
C LEU A 354 7.35 5.77 -10.57
N GLY A 355 7.34 5.72 -9.24
CA GLY A 355 7.14 4.50 -8.47
C GLY A 355 5.80 3.83 -8.73
N ASN A 356 5.66 2.62 -8.21
CA ASN A 356 4.47 1.80 -8.39
C ASN A 356 3.22 2.52 -7.85
N ARG A 357 2.07 2.30 -8.50
CA ARG A 357 0.81 2.99 -8.22
C ARG A 357 0.06 2.48 -7.00
N ASN A 358 0.62 1.49 -6.29
CA ASN A 358 0.06 0.95 -5.06
C ASN A 358 0.72 1.59 -3.85
N LEU A 359 0.11 1.49 -2.68
CA LEU A 359 0.76 1.90 -1.43
C LEU A 359 2.09 1.16 -1.32
N THR A 360 3.19 1.91 -1.36
CA THR A 360 4.54 1.35 -1.33
C THR A 360 5.23 1.77 -0.04
N LEU A 361 5.59 0.77 0.77
CA LEU A 361 6.48 0.97 1.91
C LEU A 361 7.90 0.64 1.45
N ARG A 362 8.76 1.64 1.52
CA ARG A 362 10.18 1.47 1.20
C ARG A 362 10.98 1.34 2.49
N ILE A 363 11.74 0.26 2.60
CA ILE A 363 12.71 0.09 3.68
C ILE A 363 14.11 0.28 3.08
N SER A 364 14.84 1.25 3.61
CA SER A 364 16.17 1.60 3.12
C SER A 364 17.22 1.22 4.16
N GLU A 365 18.13 0.34 3.77
CA GLU A 365 19.28 -0.08 4.57
C GLU A 365 20.40 0.96 4.59
N SER A 366 20.71 1.49 3.40
CA SER A 366 21.69 2.55 3.22
C SER A 366 21.00 3.88 2.98
N ASN A 367 21.52 4.94 3.56
CA ASN A 367 20.86 6.23 3.56
C ASN A 367 21.82 7.36 3.20
N PHE A 368 21.27 8.48 2.76
CA PHE A 368 22.10 9.67 2.49
C PHE A 368 22.80 10.20 3.76
N CYS A 369 22.29 9.91 4.94
CA CYS A 369 22.96 10.26 6.19
C CYS A 369 24.29 9.52 6.36
N ASP A 370 24.43 8.32 5.80
CA ASP A 370 25.68 7.56 5.86
C ASP A 370 26.81 8.33 5.16
N LEU A 371 26.51 8.96 4.01
CA LEU A 371 27.46 9.86 3.33
C LEU A 371 27.88 11.07 4.21
N LEU A 372 26.93 11.61 4.99
CA LEU A 372 27.21 12.77 5.85
C LEU A 372 28.05 12.40 7.09
N ILE A 373 27.94 11.16 7.53
CA ILE A 373 28.62 10.63 8.72
C ILE A 373 29.98 10.02 8.32
N ASP A 374 29.99 9.24 7.25
CA ASP A 374 31.21 8.59 6.73
C ASP A 374 31.40 8.86 5.22
N PRO A 375 31.88 10.06 4.84
CA PRO A 375 32.09 10.40 3.44
C PRO A 375 33.19 9.56 2.77
N ARG A 376 34.13 8.99 3.54
CA ARG A 376 35.23 8.15 3.02
C ARG A 376 34.70 6.87 2.41
N ARG A 377 33.73 6.23 3.05
CA ARG A 377 33.07 5.01 2.55
C ARG A 377 32.50 5.17 1.14
N TYR A 378 32.09 6.39 0.78
CA TYR A 378 31.50 6.70 -0.54
C TYR A 378 32.50 7.37 -1.49
N GLY A 379 33.78 7.46 -1.11
CA GLY A 379 34.81 8.16 -1.89
C GLY A 379 34.46 9.63 -2.15
N TYR A 380 33.73 10.28 -1.24
CA TYR A 380 33.29 11.65 -1.39
C TYR A 380 34.39 12.64 -0.98
N ALA A 381 34.88 13.45 -1.95
CA ALA A 381 35.86 14.50 -1.73
C ALA A 381 35.32 15.91 -2.00
N GLY A 382 34.00 16.04 -2.15
CA GLY A 382 33.35 17.33 -2.36
C GLY A 382 33.14 18.12 -1.06
N PRO A 383 32.76 19.41 -1.16
CA PRO A 383 32.46 20.23 0.00
C PRO A 383 31.24 19.69 0.77
N MET A 384 31.39 19.48 2.07
CA MET A 384 30.33 18.92 2.91
C MET A 384 29.06 19.80 2.99
N TRP A 385 29.17 21.10 2.72
CA TRP A 385 27.98 21.95 2.67
C TRP A 385 27.05 21.60 1.51
N ILE A 386 27.60 21.18 0.34
CA ILE A 386 26.80 20.69 -0.81
C ILE A 386 26.05 19.42 -0.42
N ALA A 387 26.75 18.46 0.20
CA ALA A 387 26.10 17.23 0.67
C ALA A 387 25.02 17.53 1.70
N ARG A 388 25.27 18.43 2.67
CA ARG A 388 24.27 18.85 3.68
C ARG A 388 23.06 19.54 3.04
N PHE A 389 23.28 20.39 2.05
CA PHE A 389 22.20 21.05 1.30
C PHE A 389 21.38 20.02 0.52
N ALA A 390 22.02 19.13 -0.22
CA ALA A 390 21.35 18.05 -0.92
C ALA A 390 20.52 17.18 0.05
N GLY A 391 21.07 16.85 1.23
CA GLY A 391 20.38 16.09 2.26
C GLY A 391 19.06 16.72 2.71
N ARG A 392 18.91 18.04 2.67
CA ARG A 392 17.64 18.74 2.95
C ARG A 392 16.60 18.58 1.83
N LEU A 393 17.06 18.31 0.63
CA LEU A 393 16.21 18.10 -0.54
C LEU A 393 15.77 16.63 -0.72
N PHE A 394 16.34 15.71 0.06
CA PHE A 394 15.89 14.33 0.04
C PHE A 394 14.50 14.18 0.65
N PRO A 395 13.64 13.32 0.08
CA PRO A 395 12.32 13.05 0.65
C PRO A 395 12.43 12.61 2.11
N PRO A 396 11.58 13.13 3.00
CA PRO A 396 11.62 12.78 4.41
C PRO A 396 11.23 11.32 4.64
N ALA A 397 11.88 10.68 5.61
CA ALA A 397 11.44 9.38 6.11
C ALA A 397 10.23 9.55 7.04
N ILE A 398 9.33 8.56 7.04
CA ILE A 398 8.23 8.50 8.01
C ILE A 398 8.72 8.05 9.38
N LEU A 399 9.76 7.21 9.39
CA LEU A 399 10.39 6.68 10.59
C LEU A 399 11.88 6.43 10.33
N TRP A 400 12.71 6.77 11.32
CA TRP A 400 14.08 6.36 11.42
C TRP A 400 14.20 5.26 12.48
N VAL A 401 14.81 4.14 12.12
CA VAL A 401 15.17 3.05 13.03
C VAL A 401 16.69 3.07 13.17
N LEU A 402 17.18 3.47 14.34
CA LEU A 402 18.61 3.48 14.63
C LEU A 402 18.97 2.22 15.40
N LEU A 403 19.81 1.37 14.82
CA LEU A 403 20.41 0.22 15.50
C LEU A 403 21.67 0.69 16.24
N GLU A 404 21.62 0.67 17.54
CA GLU A 404 22.72 1.09 18.42
C GLU A 404 23.43 -0.13 19.02
N SER A 405 24.75 -0.21 18.85
CA SER A 405 25.56 -1.25 19.48
C SER A 405 26.17 -0.72 20.78
N VAL A 406 26.11 -1.52 21.84
CA VAL A 406 26.89 -1.28 23.04
C VAL A 406 28.33 -1.63 22.73
N LEU A 407 29.25 -0.69 22.98
CA LEU A 407 30.68 -0.76 22.63
C LEU A 407 31.40 -2.04 23.06
N GLU A 408 30.99 -2.65 24.18
CA GLU A 408 31.63 -3.87 24.72
C GLU A 408 31.46 -5.10 23.82
N LYS A 409 30.33 -5.18 23.07
CA LYS A 409 30.06 -6.29 22.13
C LYS A 409 30.58 -6.01 20.69
N ALA A 410 30.88 -4.77 20.39
CA ALA A 410 31.41 -4.36 19.10
C ALA A 410 32.84 -4.89 18.87
N ASN A 411 33.62 -4.93 19.95
CA ASN A 411 35.03 -5.36 19.90
C ASN A 411 35.21 -6.85 19.55
N SER A 412 34.16 -7.66 19.64
CA SER A 412 34.25 -9.12 19.41
C SER A 412 33.81 -9.56 18.01
N ARG A 413 33.12 -8.71 17.24
CA ARG A 413 32.47 -9.16 15.99
C ARG A 413 33.15 -8.74 14.68
N LYS A 414 33.76 -7.56 14.58
CA LYS A 414 34.54 -7.14 13.40
C LYS A 414 35.52 -6.00 13.75
N LEU A 415 36.81 -6.25 13.58
CA LEU A 415 37.92 -5.32 13.82
C LEU A 415 38.16 -4.35 12.64
N GLU A 416 37.14 -3.93 11.91
CA GLU A 416 37.34 -3.10 10.71
C GLU A 416 37.54 -1.60 11.00
N LEU A 417 37.07 -1.13 12.18
CA LEU A 417 37.17 0.28 12.54
C LEU A 417 37.80 0.45 13.95
N SER A 418 38.57 1.51 14.13
CA SER A 418 39.05 1.88 15.47
C SER A 418 37.88 2.22 16.40
N SER A 419 38.00 1.92 17.69
CA SER A 419 36.94 2.24 18.66
C SER A 419 36.54 3.72 18.67
N ALA A 420 37.49 4.62 18.38
CA ALA A 420 37.25 6.05 18.28
C ALA A 420 36.37 6.41 17.06
N GLU A 421 36.58 5.76 15.93
CA GLU A 421 35.78 5.98 14.73
C GLU A 421 34.36 5.44 14.88
N THR A 422 34.21 4.27 15.49
CA THR A 422 32.89 3.71 15.83
C THR A 422 32.10 4.65 16.75
N LEU A 423 32.76 5.25 17.73
CA LEU A 423 32.16 6.22 18.65
C LEU A 423 31.74 7.49 17.90
N ARG A 424 32.60 8.01 17.02
CA ARG A 424 32.31 9.18 16.18
C ARG A 424 31.11 8.94 15.27
N GLN A 425 31.04 7.79 14.61
CA GLN A 425 29.91 7.41 13.74
C GLN A 425 28.61 7.28 14.55
N ARG A 426 28.66 6.63 15.70
CA ARG A 426 27.52 6.51 16.63
C ARG A 426 26.96 7.88 17.01
N GLU A 427 27.82 8.79 17.47
CA GLU A 427 27.39 10.16 17.82
C GLU A 427 26.83 10.90 16.60
N GLY A 428 27.41 10.70 15.42
CA GLY A 428 26.92 11.23 14.16
C GLY A 428 25.48 10.77 13.86
N TYR A 429 25.20 9.48 13.95
CA TYR A 429 23.86 8.91 13.75
C TYR A 429 22.89 9.43 14.80
N LEU A 430 23.24 9.41 16.08
CA LEU A 430 22.40 9.92 17.17
C LEU A 430 22.06 11.40 16.96
N SER A 431 23.04 12.23 16.62
CA SER A 431 22.83 13.65 16.38
C SER A 431 21.94 13.91 15.15
N PHE A 432 22.07 13.09 14.11
CA PHE A 432 21.28 13.18 12.90
C PHE A 432 19.82 12.79 13.15
N VAL A 433 19.60 11.64 13.78
CA VAL A 433 18.27 11.09 14.03
C VAL A 433 17.49 11.94 15.03
N ARG A 434 18.14 12.50 16.07
CA ARG A 434 17.52 13.41 17.05
C ARG A 434 17.01 14.73 16.46
N ARG A 435 17.53 15.13 15.30
CA ARG A 435 17.01 16.31 14.56
C ARG A 435 15.74 15.98 13.77
N GLY A 436 15.46 14.71 13.53
CA GLY A 436 14.22 14.23 12.91
C GLY A 436 13.09 14.16 13.94
N ASN A 437 11.84 14.22 13.46
CA ASN A 437 10.67 14.21 14.34
C ASN A 437 10.22 12.81 14.75
N ASN A 438 10.55 11.77 13.96
CA ASN A 438 10.13 10.39 14.19
C ASN A 438 11.33 9.44 14.12
N TYR A 439 11.73 8.93 15.27
CA TYR A 439 12.80 7.92 15.34
C TYR A 439 12.60 7.00 16.53
N ILE A 440 13.18 5.80 16.41
CA ILE A 440 13.38 4.86 17.49
C ILE A 440 14.85 4.45 17.55
N ILE A 441 15.32 4.10 18.73
CA ILE A 441 16.66 3.56 18.95
C ILE A 441 16.48 2.14 19.49
N LEU A 442 17.05 1.16 18.80
CA LEU A 442 17.01 -0.25 19.17
C LEU A 442 18.41 -0.73 19.51
N ASP A 443 18.52 -1.45 20.61
CA ASP A 443 19.78 -2.06 21.04
C ASP A 443 20.08 -3.29 20.18
N SER A 444 21.10 -3.19 19.34
CA SER A 444 21.56 -4.31 18.48
C SER A 444 22.25 -5.44 19.27
N GLY A 445 22.44 -5.28 20.57
CA GLY A 445 22.92 -6.33 21.46
C GLY A 445 21.86 -7.36 21.87
N LYS A 446 20.57 -7.07 21.61
CA LYS A 446 19.45 -8.00 21.82
C LYS A 446 19.44 -9.12 20.76
N ALA A 447 18.62 -10.14 21.00
CA ALA A 447 18.32 -11.16 19.98
C ALA A 447 17.73 -10.50 18.72
N VAL A 448 18.14 -10.95 17.55
CA VAL A 448 17.74 -10.36 16.25
C VAL A 448 16.23 -10.37 16.09
N GLU A 449 15.56 -11.44 16.54
CA GLU A 449 14.11 -11.58 16.50
C GLU A 449 13.41 -10.49 17.32
N SER A 450 13.94 -10.13 18.49
CA SER A 450 13.41 -9.06 19.32
C SER A 450 13.58 -7.68 18.66
N ILE A 451 14.71 -7.46 17.99
CA ILE A 451 14.97 -6.22 17.24
C ILE A 451 13.98 -6.09 16.06
N ILE A 452 13.75 -7.18 15.35
CA ILE A 452 12.81 -7.23 14.23
C ILE A 452 11.38 -6.93 14.71
N GLU A 453 10.95 -7.55 15.82
CA GLU A 453 9.61 -7.33 16.38
C GLU A 453 9.45 -5.88 16.90
N ASP A 454 10.42 -5.33 17.62
CA ASP A 454 10.41 -3.95 18.08
C ASP A 454 10.35 -2.96 16.90
N ALA A 455 11.12 -3.22 15.83
CA ALA A 455 11.11 -2.42 14.61
C ALA A 455 9.77 -2.52 13.86
N TYR A 456 9.24 -3.73 13.73
CA TYR A 456 7.94 -3.99 13.10
C TYR A 456 6.83 -3.22 13.81
N LEU A 457 6.73 -3.33 15.13
CA LEU A 457 5.71 -2.63 15.91
C LEU A 457 5.80 -1.11 15.77
N ALA A 458 7.01 -0.55 15.79
CA ALA A 458 7.20 0.88 15.60
C ALA A 458 6.82 1.35 14.19
N ILE A 459 7.08 0.55 13.17
CA ILE A 459 6.65 0.83 11.78
C ILE A 459 5.12 0.83 11.71
N ILE A 460 4.47 -0.20 12.25
CA ILE A 460 3.00 -0.32 12.26
C ILE A 460 2.37 0.84 13.02
N ASP A 461 2.90 1.21 14.19
CA ASP A 461 2.41 2.34 14.98
C ASP A 461 2.51 3.66 14.22
N THR A 462 3.65 3.89 13.57
CA THR A 462 3.87 5.11 12.76
C THR A 462 2.90 5.18 11.58
N LEU A 463 2.71 4.05 10.88
CA LEU A 463 1.78 3.95 9.75
C LEU A 463 0.33 4.18 10.21
N ALA A 464 -0.06 3.55 11.31
CA ALA A 464 -1.41 3.66 11.85
C ALA A 464 -1.72 5.11 12.31
N GLN A 465 -0.81 5.76 13.04
CA GLN A 465 -1.00 7.15 13.47
C GLN A 465 -1.14 8.10 12.28
N ARG A 466 -0.31 7.96 11.24
CA ARG A 466 -0.39 8.79 10.04
C ARG A 466 -1.70 8.57 9.29
N THR A 467 -2.13 7.31 9.18
CA THR A 467 -3.38 6.96 8.50
C THR A 467 -4.58 7.48 9.28
N ASP A 468 -4.60 7.37 10.60
CA ASP A 468 -5.66 7.90 11.46
C ASP A 468 -5.76 9.44 11.35
N CYS A 469 -4.64 10.16 11.40
CA CYS A 469 -4.62 11.60 11.17
C CYS A 469 -5.21 11.98 9.80
N LYS A 470 -4.86 11.24 8.75
CA LYS A 470 -5.39 11.46 7.40
C LYS A 470 -6.90 11.19 7.32
N LEU A 471 -7.36 10.11 7.93
CA LEU A 471 -8.78 9.73 7.88
C LEU A 471 -9.65 10.65 8.73
N LYS A 472 -9.20 11.13 9.88
CA LYS A 472 -9.87 12.16 10.69
C LYS A 472 -10.06 13.50 9.95
N THR A 473 -9.21 13.81 8.99
CA THR A 473 -9.38 15.00 8.14
C THR A 473 -10.25 14.72 6.91
N ARG A 474 -10.46 13.45 6.58
CA ARG A 474 -11.24 13.01 5.42
C ARG A 474 -12.71 12.81 5.75
N PHE A 475 -12.99 12.24 6.92
CA PHE A 475 -14.32 11.93 7.44
C PHE A 475 -14.72 12.84 8.59
#